data_5445961c9e193702f59d0cfbfd9cb935
#
_entry.id   5445961c9e193702f59d0cfbfd9cb935
#
_cell.length_a   1.000
_cell.length_b   1.000
_cell.length_c   1.000
_cell.angle_alpha   90.00
_cell.angle_beta   90.00
_cell.angle_gamma   90.00
#
_symmetry.space_group_name_H-M   'P 1'
#
loop_
_entity.id
_entity.type
_entity.pdbx_description
1 polymer ?
#
loop_
_entity_poly.entity_id
_entity_poly.type
_entity_poly.pdbx_seq_one_letter_code
_entity_poly.pdbx_strand_id
1 'polypeptide(L)'
;MHVDVVIHDIKMIDSKKHAEWTGVDNAQILENAVRAYQKFPNKKFIVRTPVIPGVNDSTEEISKIIDYIIPYKNVEKYELLPYHRLGLGKYDVLGKEYSIKDIGKADDSNLSKLREMISNRFERER
;
A
#
# COMPACT_ATOMS: atom_id res chain seq x y z
N MET A 1 17.00 -20.13 -14.93
CA MET A 1 17.03 -18.70 -14.53
C MET A 1 15.92 -18.42 -13.56
N HIS A 2 16.27 -17.90 -12.42
CA HIS A 2 15.27 -17.57 -11.42
C HIS A 2 14.83 -16.14 -11.54
N VAL A 3 13.53 -15.95 -11.71
CA VAL A 3 12.96 -14.63 -11.62
C VAL A 3 12.45 -14.47 -10.18
N ASP A 4 13.16 -13.68 -9.41
CA ASP A 4 12.72 -13.44 -8.04
C ASP A 4 11.58 -12.46 -8.04
N VAL A 5 10.54 -12.78 -7.32
CA VAL A 5 9.40 -11.90 -7.11
C VAL A 5 9.45 -11.43 -5.66
N VAL A 6 9.46 -10.11 -5.48
CA VAL A 6 9.48 -9.50 -4.16
C VAL A 6 8.15 -8.82 -3.92
N ILE A 7 7.49 -9.19 -2.85
CA ILE A 7 6.20 -8.60 -2.46
C ILE A 7 6.43 -7.76 -1.22
N HIS A 8 6.02 -6.49 -1.27
CA HIS A 8 6.15 -5.63 -0.10
C HIS A 8 4.99 -4.64 -0.01
N ASP A 9 4.79 -4.12 1.18
CA ASP A 9 3.71 -3.20 1.46
C ASP A 9 4.15 -1.74 1.40
N ILE A 10 3.32 -0.90 0.79
CA ILE A 10 3.39 0.54 0.97
C ILE A 10 2.02 0.96 1.48
N LYS A 11 1.96 1.40 2.72
CA LYS A 11 0.69 1.72 3.36
C LYS A 11 0.18 3.09 2.97
N MET A 12 1.07 4.06 2.85
CA MET A 12 0.76 5.41 2.43
C MET A 12 2.06 6.17 2.15
N ILE A 13 1.96 7.27 1.42
CA ILE A 13 3.13 8.10 1.12
C ILE A 13 3.32 9.19 2.16
N ASP A 14 2.24 9.71 2.73
CA ASP A 14 2.31 10.76 3.75
C ASP A 14 3.02 10.24 5.00
N SER A 15 4.25 10.73 5.26
CA SER A 15 5.06 10.24 6.38
C SER A 15 4.48 10.59 7.74
N LYS A 16 3.82 11.73 7.84
CA LYS A 16 3.21 12.16 9.09
C LYS A 16 2.04 11.26 9.47
N LYS A 17 1.17 10.98 8.50
CA LYS A 17 0.06 10.06 8.71
C LYS A 17 0.56 8.66 9.02
N HIS A 18 1.59 8.22 8.32
CA HIS A 18 2.18 6.92 8.55
C HIS A 18 2.68 6.79 9.98
N ALA A 19 3.36 7.81 10.48
CA ALA A 19 3.87 7.83 11.85
C ALA A 19 2.73 7.82 12.87
N GLU A 20 1.64 8.51 12.57
CA GLU A 20 0.48 8.54 13.46
C GLU A 20 -0.16 7.15 13.60
N TRP A 21 -0.16 6.36 12.54
CA TRP A 21 -0.84 5.06 12.52
C TRP A 21 0.07 3.89 12.87
N THR A 22 1.36 3.99 12.60
CA THR A 22 2.29 2.88 12.81
C THR A 22 3.33 3.17 13.90
N GLY A 23 3.44 4.40 14.35
CA GLY A 23 4.44 4.81 15.33
C GLY A 23 5.81 5.15 14.73
N VAL A 24 5.97 4.95 13.41
CA VAL A 24 7.23 5.27 12.72
C VAL A 24 6.91 5.95 11.38
N ASP A 25 7.77 6.88 10.96
CA ASP A 25 7.59 7.44 9.65
C ASP A 25 8.06 6.46 8.57
N ASN A 26 7.69 6.72 7.32
CA ASN A 26 7.95 5.80 6.23
C ASN A 26 9.10 6.22 5.32
N ALA A 27 9.83 7.27 5.65
CA ALA A 27 10.87 7.79 4.77
C ALA A 27 11.91 6.73 4.43
N GLN A 28 12.38 5.99 5.43
CA GLN A 28 13.36 4.93 5.21
C GLN A 28 12.80 3.78 4.41
N ILE A 29 11.55 3.42 4.67
CA ILE A 29 10.87 2.33 3.95
C ILE A 29 10.75 2.68 2.46
N LEU A 30 10.31 3.89 2.16
CA LEU A 30 10.14 4.34 0.78
C LEU A 30 11.47 4.46 0.05
N GLU A 31 12.49 4.98 0.72
CA GLU A 31 13.82 5.10 0.14
C GLU A 31 14.39 3.72 -0.17
N ASN A 32 14.26 2.77 0.77
CA ASN A 32 14.74 1.41 0.57
C ASN A 32 14.02 0.73 -0.59
N ALA A 33 12.73 0.98 -0.75
CA ALA A 33 11.96 0.42 -1.85
C ALA A 33 12.51 0.89 -3.21
N VAL A 34 12.72 2.18 -3.35
CA VAL A 34 13.27 2.75 -4.60
C VAL A 34 14.66 2.21 -4.87
N ARG A 35 15.50 2.13 -3.85
CA ARG A 35 16.85 1.56 -4.01
C ARG A 35 16.79 0.11 -4.50
N ALA A 36 15.85 -0.67 -3.98
CA ALA A 36 15.69 -2.05 -4.40
C ALA A 36 15.25 -2.12 -5.87
N TYR A 37 14.30 -1.30 -6.29
CA TYR A 37 13.86 -1.26 -7.69
C TYR A 37 15.00 -0.94 -8.63
N GLN A 38 15.84 0.01 -8.25
CA GLN A 38 16.97 0.45 -9.08
C GLN A 38 18.12 -0.54 -9.07
N LYS A 39 18.38 -1.16 -7.92
CA LYS A 39 19.50 -2.09 -7.75
C LYS A 39 19.23 -3.45 -8.39
N PHE A 40 17.98 -3.87 -8.42
CA PHE A 40 17.60 -5.19 -8.92
C PHE A 40 16.62 -5.10 -10.09
N PRO A 41 17.09 -4.57 -11.25
CA PRO A 41 16.20 -4.35 -12.38
C PRO A 41 15.61 -5.64 -12.98
N ASN A 42 16.22 -6.79 -12.67
CA ASN A 42 15.76 -8.08 -13.16
C ASN A 42 14.76 -8.76 -12.22
N LYS A 43 14.56 -8.20 -11.04
CA LYS A 43 13.55 -8.73 -10.12
C LYS A 43 12.21 -8.07 -10.38
N LYS A 44 11.16 -8.83 -10.11
CA LYS A 44 9.78 -8.33 -10.23
C LYS A 44 9.29 -7.93 -8.84
N PHE A 45 8.70 -6.76 -8.75
CA PHE A 45 8.18 -6.25 -7.48
C PHE A 45 6.67 -6.16 -7.56
N ILE A 46 6.02 -6.57 -6.48
CA ILE A 46 4.57 -6.42 -6.31
C ILE A 46 4.37 -5.57 -5.08
N VAL A 47 3.72 -4.42 -5.27
CA VAL A 47 3.41 -3.53 -4.16
C VAL A 47 1.99 -3.81 -3.69
N ARG A 48 1.78 -3.90 -2.40
CA ARG A 48 0.47 -4.11 -1.79
C ARG A 48 0.17 -3.03 -0.78
N THR A 49 -1.08 -2.62 -0.73
CA THR A 49 -1.54 -1.67 0.28
C THR A 49 -2.72 -2.28 1.01
N PRO A 50 -2.57 -2.57 2.32
CA PRO A 50 -3.73 -2.93 3.12
C PRO A 50 -4.60 -1.68 3.29
N VAL A 51 -5.81 -1.74 2.78
CA VAL A 51 -6.71 -0.59 2.79
C VAL A 51 -7.51 -0.57 4.09
N ILE A 52 -7.28 0.44 4.91
CA ILE A 52 -7.94 0.62 6.19
C ILE A 52 -8.92 1.78 6.05
N PRO A 53 -10.23 1.51 6.19
CA PRO A 53 -11.24 2.56 6.04
C PRO A 53 -10.98 3.76 6.95
N GLY A 54 -11.05 4.95 6.37
CA GLY A 54 -10.81 6.20 7.10
C GLY A 54 -9.35 6.54 7.32
N VAL A 55 -8.43 5.67 6.90
CA VAL A 55 -6.99 5.89 7.10
C VAL A 55 -6.28 6.15 5.78
N ASN A 56 -6.30 5.17 4.89
CA ASN A 56 -5.59 5.26 3.62
C ASN A 56 -6.46 4.88 2.41
N ASP A 57 -7.77 4.92 2.57
CA ASP A 57 -8.70 4.45 1.55
C ASP A 57 -9.19 5.54 0.58
N SER A 58 -8.63 6.73 0.67
CA SER A 58 -9.02 7.81 -0.24
C SER A 58 -8.34 7.66 -1.61
N THR A 59 -8.99 8.16 -2.65
CA THR A 59 -8.40 8.17 -3.99
C THR A 59 -7.10 8.96 -4.01
N GLU A 60 -7.01 10.01 -3.21
CA GLU A 60 -5.81 10.83 -3.10
C GLU A 60 -4.63 10.03 -2.56
N GLU A 61 -4.82 9.28 -1.46
CA GLU A 61 -3.75 8.49 -0.87
C GLU A 61 -3.27 7.39 -1.81
N ILE A 62 -4.19 6.69 -2.45
CA ILE A 62 -3.84 5.62 -3.39
C ILE A 62 -3.17 6.20 -4.64
N SER A 63 -3.64 7.35 -5.10
CA SER A 63 -3.03 8.05 -6.24
C SER A 63 -1.57 8.40 -5.96
N LYS A 64 -1.26 8.86 -4.76
CA LYS A 64 0.12 9.17 -4.37
C LYS A 64 1.02 7.95 -4.44
N ILE A 65 0.51 6.79 -4.02
CA ILE A 65 1.28 5.55 -4.10
C ILE A 65 1.53 5.18 -5.55
N ILE A 66 0.51 5.28 -6.39
CA ILE A 66 0.65 4.99 -7.82
C ILE A 66 1.72 5.89 -8.43
N ASP A 67 1.66 7.19 -8.17
CA ASP A 67 2.64 8.14 -8.70
C ASP A 67 4.06 7.81 -8.24
N TYR A 68 4.20 7.27 -7.03
CA TYR A 68 5.50 6.93 -6.47
C TYR A 68 6.13 5.72 -7.15
N ILE A 69 5.34 4.71 -7.51
CA ILE A 69 5.84 3.44 -8.04
C ILE A 69 5.80 3.35 -9.57
N ILE A 70 4.99 4.17 -10.22
CA ILE A 70 4.77 4.06 -11.67
C ILE A 70 6.04 4.25 -12.52
N PRO A 71 7.04 5.06 -12.13
CA PRO A 71 8.28 5.20 -12.90
C PRO A 71 9.13 3.94 -12.94
N TYR A 72 8.90 3.00 -12.04
CA TYR A 72 9.74 1.81 -11.92
C TYR A 72 9.04 0.63 -12.60
N LYS A 73 9.50 0.30 -13.81
CA LYS A 73 8.85 -0.72 -14.64
C LYS A 73 8.92 -2.13 -14.08
N ASN A 74 9.88 -2.40 -13.22
CA ASN A 74 9.97 -3.69 -12.55
C ASN A 74 9.00 -3.84 -11.37
N VAL A 75 8.29 -2.78 -11.03
CA VAL A 75 7.09 -2.91 -10.19
C VAL A 75 5.96 -3.33 -11.14
N GLU A 76 5.66 -4.61 -11.17
CA GLU A 76 4.74 -5.15 -12.15
C GLU A 76 3.28 -5.10 -11.75
N LYS A 77 3.02 -5.13 -10.45
CA LYS A 77 1.64 -5.12 -9.93
C LYS A 77 1.51 -4.23 -8.72
N TYR A 78 0.34 -3.65 -8.59
CA TYR A 78 -0.06 -2.94 -7.38
C TYR A 78 -1.42 -3.50 -6.96
N GLU A 79 -1.47 -4.07 -5.78
CA GLU A 79 -2.67 -4.71 -5.26
C GLU A 79 -3.16 -4.05 -3.98
N LEU A 80 -4.49 -4.01 -3.85
CA LEU A 80 -5.12 -3.56 -2.62
C LEU A 80 -5.62 -4.76 -1.84
N LEU A 81 -5.30 -4.79 -0.55
CA LEU A 81 -5.77 -5.83 0.34
C LEU A 81 -6.87 -5.23 1.22
N PRO A 82 -8.09 -5.79 1.18
CA PRO A 82 -9.15 -5.25 2.03
C PRO A 82 -8.87 -5.54 3.51
N TYR A 83 -9.19 -4.54 4.33
CA TYR A 83 -9.09 -4.71 5.76
C TYR A 83 -10.21 -5.62 6.26
N HIS A 84 -9.86 -6.56 7.14
CA HIS A 84 -10.81 -7.48 7.74
C HIS A 84 -10.76 -7.39 9.26
N ARG A 85 -11.91 -7.40 9.88
CA ARG A 85 -12.02 -7.36 11.35
C ARG A 85 -11.42 -8.57 12.04
N LEU A 86 -11.16 -9.63 11.30
CA LEU A 86 -10.58 -10.84 11.85
C LEU A 86 -9.19 -10.63 12.44
N GLY A 87 -8.58 -9.50 12.17
CA GLY A 87 -7.26 -9.15 12.71
C GLY A 87 -7.31 -8.41 14.03
N LEU A 88 -8.24 -8.75 14.91
CA LEU A 88 -8.40 -8.05 16.18
C LEU A 88 -7.13 -7.93 16.99
N GLY A 89 -6.34 -8.99 17.05
CA GLY A 89 -5.07 -8.99 17.78
C GLY A 89 -4.03 -8.07 17.20
N LYS A 90 -4.17 -7.66 15.97
CA LYS A 90 -3.22 -6.79 15.31
C LYS A 90 -3.36 -5.33 15.68
N TYR A 91 -4.41 -4.99 16.39
CA TYR A 91 -4.58 -3.62 16.86
C TYR A 91 -3.53 -3.22 17.87
N ASP A 92 -3.09 -4.19 18.67
CA ASP A 92 -2.03 -3.94 19.62
C ASP A 92 -0.75 -3.57 18.91
N VAL A 93 -0.54 -4.10 17.72
CA VAL A 93 0.63 -3.80 16.90
C VAL A 93 0.59 -2.37 16.40
N LEU A 94 -0.60 -1.83 16.17
CA LEU A 94 -0.75 -0.44 15.75
C LEU A 94 -0.63 0.53 16.91
N GLY A 95 -0.62 0.03 18.14
CA GLY A 95 -0.43 0.84 19.32
C GLY A 95 -1.53 1.85 19.60
N LYS A 96 -2.71 1.63 19.05
CA LYS A 96 -3.82 2.55 19.21
C LYS A 96 -5.06 1.85 19.72
N GLU A 97 -5.67 2.46 20.72
CA GLU A 97 -6.95 2.03 21.20
C GLU A 97 -8.02 2.44 20.23
N TYR A 98 -8.00 1.85 19.07
CA TYR A 98 -9.14 2.02 18.26
C TYR A 98 -10.14 1.01 18.68
N SER A 99 -11.22 1.53 18.93
CA SER A 99 -12.37 0.72 18.84
C SER A 99 -12.41 0.19 17.42
N ILE A 100 -12.17 -1.07 17.25
CA ILE A 100 -12.36 -1.77 15.99
C ILE A 100 -13.69 -1.47 15.36
N LYS A 101 -14.67 -1.18 16.19
CA LYS A 101 -16.01 -0.76 15.79
C LYS A 101 -15.98 0.47 14.89
N ASP A 102 -15.02 1.36 15.12
CA ASP A 102 -14.95 2.63 14.41
C ASP A 102 -14.29 2.51 13.05
N ILE A 103 -13.47 1.48 12.84
CA ILE A 103 -12.81 1.28 11.55
C ILE A 103 -13.70 0.51 10.59
N GLY A 104 -14.42 -0.48 11.07
CA GLY A 104 -15.34 -1.25 10.25
C GLY A 104 -14.67 -2.12 9.20
N LYS A 105 -15.47 -2.60 8.27
CA LYS A 105 -15.03 -3.38 7.13
C LYS A 105 -14.64 -2.47 5.99
N ALA A 106 -13.74 -2.94 5.13
CA ALA A 106 -13.47 -2.24 3.89
C ALA A 106 -14.74 -2.13 3.06
N ASP A 107 -14.98 -0.94 2.50
CA ASP A 107 -16.13 -0.68 1.65
C ASP A 107 -15.86 -1.24 0.26
N ASP A 108 -16.62 -2.26 -0.16
CA ASP A 108 -16.45 -2.90 -1.45
C ASP A 108 -16.62 -1.93 -2.62
N SER A 109 -17.54 -0.97 -2.49
CA SER A 109 -17.77 0.03 -3.51
C SER A 109 -16.53 0.91 -3.69
N ASN A 110 -15.95 1.34 -2.59
CA ASN A 110 -14.74 2.14 -2.60
C ASN A 110 -13.54 1.34 -3.14
N LEU A 111 -13.41 0.08 -2.73
CA LEU A 111 -12.35 -0.78 -3.24
C LEU A 111 -12.45 -0.97 -4.74
N SER A 112 -13.65 -1.16 -5.27
CA SER A 112 -13.86 -1.30 -6.71
C SER A 112 -13.42 -0.04 -7.45
N LYS A 113 -13.74 1.12 -6.91
CA LYS A 113 -13.33 2.40 -7.47
C LYS A 113 -11.81 2.56 -7.47
N LEU A 114 -11.17 2.20 -6.37
CA LEU A 114 -9.72 2.28 -6.27
C LEU A 114 -9.02 1.29 -7.21
N ARG A 115 -9.56 0.08 -7.34
CA ARG A 115 -9.01 -0.91 -8.25
C ARG A 115 -9.16 -0.48 -9.71
N GLU A 116 -10.26 0.17 -10.04
CA GLU A 116 -10.46 0.74 -11.37
C GLU A 116 -9.42 1.82 -11.67
N MET A 117 -9.13 2.67 -10.69
CA MET A 117 -8.10 3.69 -10.83
C MET A 117 -6.72 3.07 -11.06
N ILE A 118 -6.40 1.99 -10.35
CA ILE A 118 -5.14 1.26 -10.55
C ILE A 118 -5.08 0.71 -11.96
N SER A 119 -6.15 0.09 -12.42
CA SER A 119 -6.23 -0.47 -13.76
C SER A 119 -6.01 0.61 -14.82
N ASN A 120 -6.66 1.76 -14.65
CA ASN A 120 -6.59 2.84 -15.63
C ASN A 120 -5.26 3.58 -15.63
N ARG A 121 -4.62 3.73 -14.49
CA ARG A 121 -3.39 4.52 -14.36
C ARG A 121 -2.13 3.69 -14.31
N PHE A 122 -2.14 2.62 -13.55
CA PHE A 122 -0.94 1.81 -13.32
C PHE A 122 -0.82 0.66 -14.31
N GLU A 123 -1.84 -0.16 -14.45
CA GLU A 123 -1.75 -1.34 -15.31
C GLU A 123 -1.59 -0.99 -16.78
N ARG A 124 -2.10 0.14 -17.23
CA ARG A 124 -1.94 0.60 -18.61
C ARG A 124 -0.50 0.91 -18.97
N GLU A 125 0.32 1.23 -17.98
CA GLU A 125 1.74 1.53 -18.20
C GLU A 125 2.59 0.26 -18.22
N ARG A 126 2.01 -0.88 -17.94
CA ARG A 126 2.67 -2.17 -17.89
C ARG A 126 2.16 -3.06 -19.04
#